data_edf3d4c7fe4b8fec5af68d699fc444a1
#
_entry.id   edf3d4c7fe4b8fec5af68d699fc444a1
#
_cell.length_a   1.000
_cell.length_b   1.000
_cell.length_c   1.000
_cell.angle_alpha   90.00
_cell.angle_beta   90.00
_cell.angle_gamma   90.00
#
_symmetry.space_group_name_H-M   'P 1'
#
loop_
_entity.id
_entity.type
_entity.pdbx_description
1 polymer ?
#
loop_
_entity_poly.entity_id
_entity_poly.type
_entity_poly.pdbx_seq_one_letter_code
_entity_poly.pdbx_strand_id
1 'polypeptide(L)'
;MYHNGLRYGRIAALVLFTHIVMLLTVLFRGNYETIQDLAPLTIAVLGLDVVYIIVLRFFYKQMTYTTDFLLLLILNISVIFQSCFGGIGFAAKHYITCIMALICCQIMFLLTRNHIRLMAIKKYLYIVLGVIMLAILLLTGSRSMWIQIGPISLQPSEFMKPVFVLLCATSIMEQHEKTKVLFFYVSKEALFLTGSFLAIFVLQWWCRDLGSLPTFAAAYGCAVICRICYPKAKFSKTTLIFLCAVGVLVVIAAAKFAPGYVQDRLSVDIWNDMYGNGYQQC
;
A
#
# COMPACT_ATOMS: atom_id res chain seq x y z
N MET A 1 9.69 30.49 11.11
CA MET A 1 10.59 29.36 10.77
C MET A 1 11.16 28.56 11.98
N TYR A 2 11.19 29.10 13.19
CA TYR A 2 11.77 28.45 14.39
C TYR A 2 10.87 27.39 15.06
N HIS A 3 9.58 27.35 14.77
CA HIS A 3 8.65 26.40 15.44
C HIS A 3 8.76 24.93 15.00
N ASN A 4 9.33 24.64 13.83
CA ASN A 4 9.36 23.27 13.33
C ASN A 4 10.50 22.40 13.93
N GLY A 5 11.60 23.00 14.37
CA GLY A 5 12.73 22.25 14.95
C GLY A 5 12.43 21.67 16.34
N LEU A 6 11.70 22.39 17.16
CA LEU A 6 11.30 21.93 18.50
C LEU A 6 10.24 20.81 18.45
N ARG A 7 9.34 20.86 17.45
CA ARG A 7 8.37 19.79 17.22
C ARG A 7 9.03 18.52 16.71
N TYR A 8 10.00 18.66 15.80
CA TYR A 8 10.75 17.53 15.26
C TYR A 8 11.46 16.73 16.36
N GLY A 9 12.28 17.39 17.17
CA GLY A 9 13.00 16.73 18.26
C GLY A 9 12.10 16.06 19.29
N ARG A 10 10.96 16.68 19.62
CA ARG A 10 9.98 16.11 20.55
C ARG A 10 9.32 14.85 19.99
N ILE A 11 8.92 14.86 18.71
CA ILE A 11 8.30 13.71 18.07
C ILE A 11 9.32 12.58 17.96
N ALA A 12 10.55 12.88 17.51
CA ALA A 12 11.63 11.90 17.44
C ALA A 12 11.93 11.27 18.81
N ALA A 13 12.02 12.09 19.87
CA ALA A 13 12.22 11.59 21.22
C ALA A 13 11.05 10.72 21.70
N LEU A 14 9.82 11.09 21.36
CA LEU A 14 8.64 10.30 21.71
C LEU A 14 8.66 8.92 21.01
N VAL A 15 9.00 8.87 19.74
CA VAL A 15 9.10 7.61 18.98
C VAL A 15 10.17 6.71 19.59
N LEU A 16 11.39 7.24 19.81
CA LEU A 16 12.47 6.51 20.45
C LEU A 16 12.09 5.98 21.84
N PHE A 17 11.48 6.84 22.66
CA PHE A 17 11.02 6.47 24.00
C PHE A 17 9.99 5.34 23.93
N THR A 18 9.02 5.42 23.02
CA THR A 18 7.99 4.37 22.85
C THR A 18 8.62 3.04 22.48
N HIS A 19 9.57 3.02 21.55
CA HIS A 19 10.24 1.78 21.16
C HIS A 19 11.11 1.20 22.29
N ILE A 20 11.81 2.03 23.05
CA ILE A 20 12.57 1.59 24.24
C ILE A 20 11.63 0.95 25.26
N VAL A 21 10.50 1.59 25.59
CA VAL A 21 9.52 1.05 26.54
C VAL A 21 8.96 -0.29 26.04
N MET A 22 8.65 -0.40 24.77
CA MET A 22 8.16 -1.64 24.19
C MET A 22 9.20 -2.76 24.23
N LEU A 23 10.46 -2.48 23.90
CA LEU A 23 11.56 -3.45 23.98
C LEU A 23 11.79 -3.92 25.43
N LEU A 24 11.71 -3.00 26.39
CA LEU A 24 11.76 -3.36 27.82
C LEU A 24 10.57 -4.24 28.22
N THR A 25 9.37 -3.95 27.72
CA THR A 25 8.18 -4.77 27.97
C THR A 25 8.36 -6.20 27.46
N VAL A 26 8.95 -6.36 26.27
CA VAL A 26 9.26 -7.69 25.71
C VAL A 26 10.25 -8.46 26.57
N LEU A 27 11.27 -7.77 27.09
CA LEU A 27 12.24 -8.38 28.02
C LEU A 27 11.56 -8.86 29.32
N PHE A 28 10.72 -8.02 29.94
CA PHE A 28 10.05 -8.36 31.19
C PHE A 28 8.96 -9.43 31.03
N ARG A 29 8.41 -9.60 29.83
CA ARG A 29 7.40 -10.63 29.56
C ARG A 29 7.99 -12.05 29.52
N GLY A 30 9.31 -12.19 29.56
CA GLY A 30 9.97 -13.49 29.59
C GLY A 30 10.05 -14.20 28.23
N ASN A 31 9.85 -13.48 27.13
CA ASN A 31 10.01 -14.06 25.80
C ASN A 31 11.49 -14.31 25.44
N TYR A 32 12.39 -13.69 26.19
CA TYR A 32 13.85 -13.81 26.04
C TYR A 32 14.47 -14.06 27.41
N GLU A 33 15.33 -15.06 27.51
CA GLU A 33 15.94 -15.47 28.78
C GLU A 33 17.01 -14.48 29.22
N THR A 34 17.70 -13.86 28.26
CA THR A 34 18.78 -12.92 28.52
C THR A 34 18.66 -11.64 27.70
N ILE A 35 19.30 -10.56 28.21
CA ILE A 35 19.42 -9.29 27.47
C ILE A 35 20.18 -9.50 26.15
N GLN A 36 21.11 -10.47 26.13
CA GLN A 36 21.89 -10.77 24.92
C GLN A 36 21.02 -11.30 23.78
N ASP A 37 19.99 -12.07 24.08
CA ASP A 37 19.04 -12.59 23.08
C ASP A 37 18.18 -11.48 22.45
N LEU A 38 17.90 -10.42 23.21
CA LEU A 38 17.15 -9.26 22.75
C LEU A 38 18.03 -8.24 22.01
N ALA A 39 19.36 -8.29 22.18
CA ALA A 39 20.29 -7.30 21.61
C ALA A 39 20.15 -7.12 20.09
N PRO A 40 20.06 -8.18 19.26
CA PRO A 40 19.90 -8.02 17.81
C PRO A 40 18.64 -7.24 17.43
N LEU A 41 17.51 -7.53 18.10
CA LEU A 41 16.26 -6.82 17.87
C LEU A 41 16.36 -5.34 18.29
N THR A 42 16.97 -5.09 19.45
CA THR A 42 17.18 -3.74 19.97
C THR A 42 18.02 -2.89 19.02
N ILE A 43 19.14 -3.45 18.56
CA ILE A 43 20.04 -2.77 17.60
C ILE A 43 19.32 -2.52 16.28
N ALA A 44 18.53 -3.47 15.78
CA ALA A 44 17.78 -3.33 14.55
C ALA A 44 16.74 -2.20 14.65
N VAL A 45 15.90 -2.21 15.68
CA VAL A 45 14.81 -1.25 15.86
C VAL A 45 15.36 0.16 16.12
N LEU A 46 16.20 0.31 17.13
CA LEU A 46 16.76 1.63 17.49
C LEU A 46 17.74 2.15 16.44
N GLY A 47 18.48 1.25 15.79
CA GLY A 47 19.35 1.61 14.68
C GLY A 47 18.58 2.19 13.50
N LEU A 48 17.45 1.56 13.13
CA LEU A 48 16.58 2.09 12.08
C LEU A 48 15.97 3.44 12.47
N ASP A 49 15.53 3.59 13.72
CA ASP A 49 15.04 4.88 14.23
C ASP A 49 16.06 5.99 14.04
N VAL A 50 17.28 5.77 14.53
CA VAL A 50 18.33 6.79 14.47
C VAL A 50 18.70 7.12 13.03
N VAL A 51 18.91 6.10 12.20
CA VAL A 51 19.24 6.30 10.77
C VAL A 51 18.12 7.06 10.06
N TYR A 52 16.87 6.66 10.25
CA TYR A 52 15.73 7.29 9.59
C TYR A 52 15.51 8.73 10.06
N ILE A 53 15.65 9.00 11.36
CA ILE A 53 15.59 10.36 11.93
C ILE A 53 16.68 11.24 11.31
N ILE A 54 17.90 10.73 11.18
CA ILE A 54 19.00 11.46 10.57
C ILE A 54 18.68 11.74 9.09
N VAL A 55 18.28 10.73 8.34
CA VAL A 55 17.94 10.87 6.91
C VAL A 55 16.84 11.92 6.71
N LEU A 56 15.76 11.85 7.48
CA LEU A 56 14.66 12.84 7.39
C LEU A 56 15.18 14.27 7.67
N ARG A 57 16.02 14.44 8.67
CA ARG A 57 16.53 15.77 9.03
C ARG A 57 17.45 16.35 7.95
N PHE A 58 18.31 15.54 7.33
CA PHE A 58 19.24 16.03 6.31
C PHE A 58 18.58 16.28 4.96
N PHE A 59 17.70 15.38 4.52
CA PHE A 59 17.12 15.43 3.17
C PHE A 59 15.83 16.27 3.08
N TYR A 60 15.10 16.45 4.20
CA TYR A 60 13.74 17.02 4.19
C TYR A 60 13.56 18.24 5.11
N LYS A 61 14.50 19.15 5.10
CA LYS A 61 14.60 20.31 6.03
C LYS A 61 13.35 21.20 6.18
N GLN A 62 12.36 21.11 5.28
CA GLN A 62 11.22 22.04 5.23
C GLN A 62 9.85 21.36 5.30
N MET A 63 9.77 20.09 5.69
CA MET A 63 8.53 19.34 5.63
C MET A 63 7.97 18.97 7.01
N THR A 64 6.69 18.61 7.04
CA THR A 64 6.07 18.04 8.24
C THR A 64 6.41 16.55 8.29
N TYR A 65 7.16 16.14 9.28
CA TYR A 65 7.66 14.77 9.44
C TYR A 65 6.68 13.84 10.18
N THR A 66 5.48 14.30 10.49
CA THR A 66 4.54 13.56 11.33
C THR A 66 4.16 12.21 10.73
N THR A 67 3.89 12.19 9.42
CA THR A 67 3.50 10.95 8.71
C THR A 67 4.66 9.96 8.67
N ASP A 68 5.89 10.44 8.44
CA ASP A 68 7.09 9.61 8.39
C ASP A 68 7.39 8.99 9.77
N PHE A 69 7.25 9.79 10.84
CA PHE A 69 7.42 9.28 12.20
C PHE A 69 6.33 8.30 12.60
N LEU A 70 5.09 8.54 12.18
CA LEU A 70 3.99 7.59 12.42
C LEU A 70 4.23 6.27 11.68
N LEU A 71 4.70 6.34 10.44
CA LEU A 71 5.04 5.16 9.66
C LEU A 71 6.17 4.37 10.33
N LEU A 72 7.26 5.04 10.73
CA LEU A 72 8.37 4.42 11.44
C LEU A 72 7.92 3.76 12.74
N LEU A 73 7.07 4.46 13.51
CA LEU A 73 6.51 3.95 14.76
C LEU A 73 5.73 2.65 14.53
N ILE A 74 4.80 2.64 13.59
CA ILE A 74 3.95 1.48 13.31
C ILE A 74 4.78 0.30 12.80
N LEU A 75 5.73 0.53 11.89
CA LEU A 75 6.57 -0.53 11.34
C LEU A 75 7.46 -1.18 12.42
N ASN A 76 8.10 -0.39 13.27
CA ASN A 76 8.93 -0.92 14.35
C ASN A 76 8.10 -1.61 15.44
N ILE A 77 6.93 -1.09 15.78
CA ILE A 77 5.97 -1.79 16.63
C ILE A 77 5.65 -3.16 16.05
N SER A 78 5.36 -3.24 14.75
CA SER A 78 5.06 -4.50 14.07
C SER A 78 6.22 -5.49 14.16
N VAL A 79 7.47 -5.04 13.99
CA VAL A 79 8.67 -5.89 14.14
C VAL A 79 8.80 -6.43 15.57
N ILE A 80 8.59 -5.58 16.57
CA ILE A 80 8.63 -5.97 17.99
C ILE A 80 7.54 -7.02 18.29
N PHE A 81 6.32 -6.82 17.81
CA PHE A 81 5.25 -7.80 17.98
C PHE A 81 5.57 -9.13 17.29
N GLN A 82 6.10 -9.11 16.07
CA GLN A 82 6.50 -10.32 15.36
C GLN A 82 7.57 -11.12 16.11
N SER A 83 8.47 -10.45 16.82
CA SER A 83 9.47 -11.11 17.65
C SER A 83 8.85 -11.86 18.83
N CYS A 84 7.73 -11.37 19.38
CA CYS A 84 7.03 -12.01 20.49
C CYS A 84 6.32 -13.30 20.07
N PHE A 85 5.83 -13.39 18.84
CA PHE A 85 5.03 -14.54 18.37
C PHE A 85 5.86 -15.55 17.57
N GLY A 86 6.79 -15.09 16.75
CA GLY A 86 7.56 -15.93 15.82
C GLY A 86 9.06 -16.01 16.13
N GLY A 87 9.52 -15.36 17.19
CA GLY A 87 10.94 -15.28 17.55
C GLY A 87 11.76 -14.37 16.61
N ILE A 88 13.07 -14.26 16.89
CA ILE A 88 13.98 -13.34 16.18
C ILE A 88 14.08 -13.64 14.69
N GLY A 89 14.07 -14.90 14.28
CA GLY A 89 14.17 -15.27 12.86
C GLY A 89 12.98 -14.79 12.03
N PHE A 90 11.79 -14.79 12.60
CA PHE A 90 10.58 -14.28 11.96
C PHE A 90 10.59 -12.76 11.93
N ALA A 91 10.96 -12.13 13.05
CA ALA A 91 11.10 -10.68 13.15
C ALA A 91 12.14 -10.13 12.17
N ALA A 92 13.26 -10.83 11.94
CA ALA A 92 14.30 -10.42 11.00
C ALA A 92 13.78 -10.38 9.55
N LYS A 93 12.99 -11.37 9.13
CA LYS A 93 12.36 -11.36 7.78
C LYS A 93 11.41 -10.19 7.65
N HIS A 94 10.58 -9.96 8.66
CA HIS A 94 9.63 -8.85 8.67
C HIS A 94 10.34 -7.50 8.68
N TYR A 95 11.46 -7.37 9.42
CA TYR A 95 12.28 -6.17 9.46
C TYR A 95 12.83 -5.77 8.09
N ILE A 96 13.33 -6.73 7.30
CA ILE A 96 13.79 -6.49 5.93
C ILE A 96 12.62 -5.94 5.08
N THR A 97 11.43 -6.51 5.23
CA THR A 97 10.24 -6.03 4.52
C THR A 97 9.88 -4.60 4.93
N CYS A 98 9.98 -4.25 6.21
CA CYS A 98 9.76 -2.90 6.71
C CYS A 98 10.75 -1.89 6.14
N ILE A 99 12.03 -2.23 6.06
CA ILE A 99 13.05 -1.38 5.41
C ILE A 99 12.70 -1.15 3.94
N MET A 100 12.35 -2.20 3.21
CA MET A 100 11.94 -2.08 1.81
C MET A 100 10.71 -1.18 1.66
N ALA A 101 9.73 -1.30 2.56
CA ALA A 101 8.54 -0.44 2.57
C ALA A 101 8.89 1.03 2.81
N LEU A 102 9.81 1.33 3.75
CA LEU A 102 10.29 2.70 3.98
C LEU A 102 10.99 3.27 2.75
N ILE A 103 11.87 2.50 2.11
CA ILE A 103 12.57 2.91 0.88
C ILE A 103 11.55 3.19 -0.23
N CYS A 104 10.59 2.29 -0.47
CA CYS A 104 9.54 2.48 -1.46
C CYS A 104 8.70 3.74 -1.15
N CYS A 105 8.36 3.98 0.10
CA CYS A 105 7.63 5.17 0.53
C CYS A 105 8.40 6.46 0.20
N GLN A 106 9.72 6.49 0.45
CA GLN A 106 10.57 7.64 0.13
C GLN A 106 10.72 7.85 -1.38
N ILE A 107 10.85 6.78 -2.15
CA ILE A 107 10.86 6.86 -3.63
C ILE A 107 9.54 7.45 -4.13
N MET A 108 8.41 6.94 -3.64
CA MET A 108 7.08 7.45 -4.01
C MET A 108 6.92 8.92 -3.68
N PHE A 109 7.39 9.34 -2.50
CA PHE A 109 7.38 10.72 -2.08
C PHE A 109 8.22 11.61 -3.02
N LEU A 110 9.45 11.19 -3.36
CA LEU A 110 10.32 11.94 -4.28
C LEU A 110 9.72 12.06 -5.69
N LEU A 111 9.05 11.03 -6.17
CA LEU A 111 8.37 11.05 -7.47
C LEU A 111 7.17 11.99 -7.46
N THR A 112 6.36 11.97 -6.39
CA THR A 112 5.15 12.80 -6.30
C THR A 112 5.45 14.26 -5.96
N ARG A 113 6.57 14.56 -5.33
CA ARG A 113 6.99 15.93 -4.97
C ARG A 113 7.12 16.84 -6.20
N ASN A 114 7.54 16.30 -7.34
CA ASN A 114 7.71 17.08 -8.56
C ASN A 114 6.74 16.59 -9.64
N HIS A 115 5.64 17.32 -9.81
CA HIS A 115 4.59 16.99 -10.78
C HIS A 115 5.10 16.92 -12.22
N ILE A 116 6.08 17.75 -12.60
CA ILE A 116 6.66 17.73 -13.96
C ILE A 116 7.38 16.41 -14.21
N ARG A 117 8.18 15.94 -13.25
CA ARG A 117 8.86 14.65 -13.34
C ARG A 117 7.87 13.50 -13.39
N LEU A 118 6.84 13.55 -12.54
CA LEU A 118 5.80 12.52 -12.50
C LEU A 118 5.10 12.40 -13.85
N MET A 119 4.76 13.54 -14.48
CA MET A 119 4.17 13.54 -15.81
C MET A 119 5.12 13.01 -16.89
N ALA A 120 6.40 13.34 -16.81
CA ALA A 120 7.40 12.84 -17.76
C ALA A 120 7.56 11.30 -17.70
N ILE A 121 7.44 10.69 -16.52
CA ILE A 121 7.56 9.24 -16.35
C ILE A 121 6.24 8.46 -16.55
N LYS A 122 5.12 9.14 -16.79
CA LYS A 122 3.78 8.51 -16.95
C LYS A 122 3.79 7.33 -17.91
N LYS A 123 4.40 7.48 -19.10
CA LYS A 123 4.49 6.40 -20.08
C LYS A 123 5.21 5.18 -19.53
N TYR A 124 6.28 5.38 -18.79
CA TYR A 124 7.05 4.30 -18.18
C TYR A 124 6.27 3.62 -17.05
N LEU A 125 5.43 4.34 -16.30
CA LEU A 125 4.56 3.74 -15.29
C LEU A 125 3.56 2.75 -15.91
N TYR A 126 2.98 3.08 -17.07
CA TYR A 126 2.12 2.11 -17.79
C TYR A 126 2.90 0.89 -18.28
N ILE A 127 4.13 1.09 -18.76
CA ILE A 127 5.00 -0.01 -19.18
C ILE A 127 5.34 -0.90 -17.98
N VAL A 128 5.73 -0.32 -16.84
CA VAL A 128 6.04 -1.05 -15.62
C VAL A 128 4.83 -1.84 -15.13
N LEU A 129 3.64 -1.22 -15.12
CA LEU A 129 2.41 -1.90 -14.76
C LEU A 129 2.16 -3.11 -15.68
N GLY A 130 2.29 -2.94 -17.00
CA GLY A 130 2.13 -4.01 -17.98
C GLY A 130 3.15 -5.13 -17.80
N VAL A 131 4.41 -4.79 -17.53
CA VAL A 131 5.48 -5.78 -17.28
C VAL A 131 5.19 -6.60 -16.01
N ILE A 132 4.75 -5.94 -14.91
CA ILE A 132 4.39 -6.66 -13.69
C ILE A 132 3.19 -7.60 -13.95
N MET A 133 2.16 -7.13 -14.66
CA MET A 133 1.00 -7.94 -15.00
C MET A 133 1.40 -9.14 -15.85
N LEU A 134 2.27 -8.94 -16.86
CA LEU A 134 2.79 -10.01 -17.70
C LEU A 134 3.64 -11.00 -16.88
N ALA A 135 4.49 -10.51 -15.99
CA ALA A 135 5.28 -11.34 -15.08
C ALA A 135 4.39 -12.23 -14.20
N ILE A 136 3.29 -11.69 -13.67
CA ILE A 136 2.31 -12.48 -12.92
C ILE A 136 1.73 -13.59 -13.82
N LEU A 137 1.29 -13.27 -15.02
CA LEU A 137 0.70 -14.26 -15.93
C LEU A 137 1.69 -15.37 -16.33
N LEU A 138 2.95 -15.02 -16.55
CA LEU A 138 3.97 -15.98 -17.01
C LEU A 138 4.55 -16.81 -15.86
N LEU A 139 4.78 -16.19 -14.70
CA LEU A 139 5.49 -16.84 -13.59
C LEU A 139 4.56 -17.61 -12.65
N THR A 140 3.27 -17.28 -12.64
CA THR A 140 2.30 -17.91 -11.75
C THR A 140 1.41 -18.92 -12.47
N GLY A 141 1.99 -19.85 -13.22
CA GLY A 141 1.24 -20.89 -13.95
C GLY A 141 0.24 -21.71 -13.12
N SER A 142 0.29 -21.59 -11.79
CA SER A 142 -0.61 -22.26 -10.82
C SER A 142 -1.79 -21.39 -10.34
N ARG A 143 -2.08 -20.26 -10.98
CA ARG A 143 -3.09 -19.28 -10.54
C ARG A 143 -2.81 -18.71 -9.13
N SER A 144 -1.55 -18.65 -8.71
CA SER A 144 -1.13 -18.04 -7.46
C SER A 144 -0.53 -16.66 -7.73
N MET A 145 -0.75 -15.72 -6.82
CA MET A 145 -0.08 -14.39 -6.86
C MET A 145 1.29 -14.40 -6.18
N TRP A 146 1.69 -15.52 -5.60
CA TRP A 146 2.93 -15.63 -4.83
C TRP A 146 4.03 -16.27 -5.65
N ILE A 147 5.16 -15.60 -5.75
CA ILE A 147 6.40 -16.12 -6.34
C ILE A 147 7.36 -16.45 -5.21
N GLN A 148 7.82 -17.70 -5.17
CA GLN A 148 8.83 -18.11 -4.19
C GLN A 148 10.22 -17.96 -4.78
N ILE A 149 11.05 -17.13 -4.15
CA ILE A 149 12.46 -16.93 -4.53
C ILE A 149 13.30 -17.37 -3.33
N GLY A 150 13.67 -18.66 -3.31
CA GLY A 150 14.36 -19.25 -2.17
C GLY A 150 13.48 -19.20 -0.90
N PRO A 151 13.98 -18.65 0.22
CA PRO A 151 13.23 -18.57 1.48
C PRO A 151 12.24 -17.39 1.52
N ILE A 152 12.20 -16.56 0.49
CA ILE A 152 11.37 -15.35 0.44
C ILE A 152 10.20 -15.58 -0.51
N SER A 153 8.98 -15.37 -0.02
CA SER A 153 7.78 -15.31 -0.86
C SER A 153 7.50 -13.84 -1.21
N LEU A 154 7.41 -13.56 -2.51
CA LEU A 154 7.12 -12.22 -3.02
C LEU A 154 5.77 -12.23 -3.73
N GLN A 155 4.97 -11.21 -3.48
CA GLN A 155 3.72 -10.99 -4.19
C GLN A 155 3.87 -9.80 -5.14
N PRO A 156 4.02 -10.03 -6.46
CA PRO A 156 4.24 -8.94 -7.41
C PRO A 156 3.09 -7.93 -7.46
N SER A 157 1.87 -8.33 -7.11
CA SER A 157 0.71 -7.43 -7.05
C SER A 157 0.90 -6.29 -6.04
N GLU A 158 1.75 -6.47 -5.01
CA GLU A 158 2.06 -5.40 -4.05
C GLU A 158 2.81 -4.24 -4.73
N PHE A 159 3.66 -4.53 -5.71
CA PHE A 159 4.36 -3.49 -6.49
C PHE A 159 3.45 -2.79 -7.51
N MET A 160 2.36 -3.44 -7.92
CA MET A 160 1.36 -2.80 -8.78
C MET A 160 0.63 -1.67 -8.07
N LYS A 161 0.39 -1.76 -6.77
CA LYS A 161 -0.36 -0.77 -5.98
C LYS A 161 0.28 0.63 -6.07
N PRO A 162 1.56 0.83 -5.70
CA PRO A 162 2.20 2.14 -5.80
C PRO A 162 2.26 2.65 -7.25
N VAL A 163 2.52 1.79 -8.23
CA VAL A 163 2.53 2.19 -9.64
C VAL A 163 1.15 2.67 -10.08
N PHE A 164 0.09 1.96 -9.71
CA PHE A 164 -1.28 2.33 -10.04
C PHE A 164 -1.70 3.64 -9.35
N VAL A 165 -1.32 3.86 -8.10
CA VAL A 165 -1.57 5.13 -7.39
C VAL A 165 -0.88 6.30 -8.09
N LEU A 166 0.35 6.13 -8.56
CA LEU A 166 1.04 7.15 -9.37
C LEU A 166 0.31 7.42 -10.69
N LEU A 167 -0.21 6.39 -11.36
CA LEU A 167 -1.04 6.56 -12.56
C LEU A 167 -2.34 7.30 -12.26
N CYS A 168 -3.00 7.02 -11.13
CA CYS A 168 -4.14 7.79 -10.67
C CYS A 168 -3.79 9.27 -10.49
N ALA A 169 -2.67 9.57 -9.84
CA ALA A 169 -2.18 10.93 -9.64
C ALA A 169 -1.92 11.66 -10.98
N THR A 170 -1.22 11.01 -11.92
CA THR A 170 -0.99 11.60 -13.25
C THR A 170 -2.28 11.87 -14.01
N SER A 171 -3.24 10.96 -13.90
CA SER A 171 -4.55 11.10 -14.54
C SER A 171 -5.36 12.28 -13.98
N ILE A 172 -5.23 12.60 -12.69
CA ILE A 172 -5.89 13.78 -12.10
C ILE A 172 -5.26 15.08 -12.63
N MET A 173 -3.95 15.08 -12.81
CA MET A 173 -3.19 16.28 -13.23
C MET A 173 -3.39 16.62 -14.72
N GLU A 174 -3.60 15.61 -15.56
CA GLU A 174 -3.71 15.75 -17.01
C GLU A 174 -5.18 15.81 -17.43
N GLN A 175 -5.64 16.98 -17.84
CA GLN A 175 -7.05 17.21 -18.17
C GLN A 175 -7.28 17.57 -19.65
N HIS A 176 -6.35 17.18 -20.53
CA HIS A 176 -6.40 17.54 -21.92
C HIS A 176 -7.28 16.57 -22.72
N GLU A 177 -7.75 16.96 -23.83
CA GLU A 177 -8.48 16.21 -24.86
C GLU A 177 -9.63 15.28 -24.40
N LYS A 178 -10.83 15.68 -24.73
CA LYS A 178 -12.04 14.87 -24.56
C LYS A 178 -12.29 14.06 -25.82
N THR A 179 -12.35 12.75 -25.69
CA THR A 179 -12.83 11.87 -26.74
C THR A 179 -14.29 11.50 -26.46
N LYS A 180 -15.11 11.46 -27.50
CA LYS A 180 -16.48 11.01 -27.41
C LYS A 180 -16.48 9.48 -27.39
N VAL A 181 -16.90 8.88 -26.27
CA VAL A 181 -17.07 7.44 -26.15
C VAL A 181 -18.55 7.17 -25.92
N LEU A 182 -19.20 6.52 -26.88
CA LEU A 182 -20.66 6.33 -26.92
C LEU A 182 -21.40 7.66 -26.77
N PHE A 183 -21.97 7.90 -25.58
CA PHE A 183 -22.76 9.09 -25.25
C PHE A 183 -22.01 10.08 -24.35
N PHE A 184 -20.78 9.77 -23.92
CA PHE A 184 -20.04 10.55 -22.94
C PHE A 184 -18.74 11.12 -23.51
N TYR A 185 -18.39 12.32 -23.06
CA TYR A 185 -17.09 12.93 -23.32
C TYR A 185 -16.12 12.55 -22.20
N VAL A 186 -15.18 11.68 -22.48
CA VAL A 186 -14.20 11.18 -21.53
C VAL A 186 -12.81 11.57 -21.99
N SER A 187 -11.92 11.92 -21.08
CA SER A 187 -10.52 12.17 -21.45
C SER A 187 -9.81 10.85 -21.78
N LYS A 188 -8.85 10.90 -22.70
CA LYS A 188 -8.03 9.72 -23.06
C LYS A 188 -7.36 9.11 -21.83
N GLU A 189 -6.87 9.96 -20.92
CA GLU A 189 -6.23 9.53 -19.66
C GLU A 189 -7.19 8.75 -18.75
N ALA A 190 -8.43 9.18 -18.66
CA ALA A 190 -9.44 8.47 -17.90
C ALA A 190 -9.76 7.10 -18.51
N LEU A 191 -9.77 7.00 -19.83
CA LEU A 191 -9.94 5.71 -20.52
C LEU A 191 -8.77 4.77 -20.26
N PHE A 192 -7.54 5.26 -20.38
CA PHE A 192 -6.33 4.45 -20.07
C PHE A 192 -6.31 4.02 -18.61
N LEU A 193 -6.63 4.91 -17.68
CA LEU A 193 -6.71 4.56 -16.26
C LEU A 193 -7.79 3.51 -15.98
N THR A 194 -8.99 3.70 -16.55
CA THR A 194 -10.10 2.76 -16.40
C THR A 194 -9.75 1.42 -17.04
N GLY A 195 -9.14 1.41 -18.21
CA GLY A 195 -8.66 0.20 -18.87
C GLY A 195 -7.63 -0.54 -18.02
N SER A 196 -6.68 0.18 -17.42
CA SER A 196 -5.70 -0.38 -16.51
C SER A 196 -6.34 -0.97 -15.25
N PHE A 197 -7.32 -0.28 -14.67
CA PHE A 197 -8.07 -0.78 -13.52
C PHE A 197 -8.83 -2.08 -13.85
N LEU A 198 -9.51 -2.11 -15.00
CA LEU A 198 -10.22 -3.30 -15.45
C LEU A 198 -9.27 -4.46 -15.73
N ALA A 199 -8.11 -4.19 -16.33
CA ALA A 199 -7.10 -5.21 -16.57
C ALA A 199 -6.54 -5.79 -15.24
N ILE A 200 -6.30 -4.94 -14.24
CA ILE A 200 -5.91 -5.37 -12.88
C ILE A 200 -7.03 -6.22 -12.26
N PHE A 201 -8.28 -5.78 -12.40
CA PHE A 201 -9.43 -6.50 -11.87
C PHE A 201 -9.52 -7.92 -12.46
N VAL A 202 -9.44 -8.03 -13.79
CA VAL A 202 -9.48 -9.34 -14.49
C VAL A 202 -8.31 -10.21 -14.06
N LEU A 203 -7.11 -9.67 -13.94
CA LEU A 203 -5.93 -10.40 -13.50
C LEU A 203 -6.10 -10.95 -12.08
N GLN A 204 -6.55 -10.12 -11.13
CA GLN A 204 -6.75 -10.52 -9.75
C GLN A 204 -7.89 -11.54 -9.60
N TRP A 205 -8.96 -11.36 -10.38
CA TRP A 205 -10.03 -12.34 -10.46
C TRP A 205 -9.51 -13.70 -10.96
N TRP A 206 -8.71 -13.68 -12.01
CA TRP A 206 -8.08 -14.90 -12.57
C TRP A 206 -7.18 -15.60 -11.55
N CYS A 207 -6.38 -14.84 -10.83
CA CYS A 207 -5.44 -15.36 -9.82
C CYS A 207 -6.11 -15.66 -8.46
N ARG A 208 -7.42 -15.45 -8.32
CA ARG A 208 -8.19 -15.64 -7.08
C ARG A 208 -7.67 -14.79 -5.90
N ASP A 209 -7.01 -13.65 -6.19
CA ASP A 209 -6.53 -12.71 -5.18
C ASP A 209 -7.40 -11.46 -5.16
N LEU A 210 -8.57 -11.57 -4.55
CA LEU A 210 -9.47 -10.43 -4.39
C LEU A 210 -9.12 -9.55 -3.18
N GLY A 211 -8.19 -9.99 -2.34
CA GLY A 211 -7.81 -9.26 -1.12
C GLY A 211 -7.18 -7.90 -1.38
N SER A 212 -6.42 -7.76 -2.45
CA SER A 212 -5.79 -6.49 -2.84
C SER A 212 -6.69 -5.58 -3.69
N LEU A 213 -7.79 -6.09 -4.25
CA LEU A 213 -8.71 -5.35 -5.11
C LEU A 213 -9.33 -4.10 -4.45
N PRO A 214 -9.75 -4.12 -3.17
CA PRO A 214 -10.28 -2.93 -2.50
C PRO A 214 -9.30 -1.74 -2.52
N THR A 215 -8.00 -2.00 -2.41
CA THR A 215 -6.97 -0.95 -2.46
C THR A 215 -6.94 -0.25 -3.83
N PHE A 216 -6.98 -1.03 -4.92
CA PHE A 216 -7.05 -0.48 -6.28
C PHE A 216 -8.37 0.25 -6.53
N ALA A 217 -9.48 -0.31 -6.05
CA ALA A 217 -10.80 0.32 -6.18
C ALA A 217 -10.86 1.66 -5.41
N ALA A 218 -10.29 1.72 -4.21
CA ALA A 218 -10.21 2.95 -3.43
C ALA A 218 -9.34 4.01 -4.15
N ALA A 219 -8.16 3.64 -4.65
CA ALA A 219 -7.29 4.57 -5.39
C ALA A 219 -7.98 5.09 -6.66
N TYR A 220 -8.62 4.19 -7.43
CA TYR A 220 -9.37 4.57 -8.62
C TYR A 220 -10.56 5.47 -8.28
N GLY A 221 -11.35 5.12 -7.26
CA GLY A 221 -12.48 5.90 -6.78
C GLY A 221 -12.07 7.30 -6.33
N CYS A 222 -10.98 7.43 -5.57
CA CYS A 222 -10.41 8.72 -5.21
C CYS A 222 -10.01 9.54 -6.45
N ALA A 223 -9.37 8.91 -7.44
CA ALA A 223 -9.00 9.61 -8.68
C ALA A 223 -10.23 10.12 -9.44
N VAL A 224 -11.28 9.29 -9.55
CA VAL A 224 -12.55 9.68 -10.18
C VAL A 224 -13.22 10.83 -9.42
N ILE A 225 -13.32 10.75 -8.09
CA ILE A 225 -13.91 11.80 -7.26
C ILE A 225 -13.12 13.11 -7.41
N CYS A 226 -11.78 13.06 -7.33
CA CYS A 226 -10.95 14.24 -7.52
C CYS A 226 -11.16 14.89 -8.90
N ARG A 227 -11.28 14.09 -9.95
CA ARG A 227 -11.58 14.60 -11.30
C ARG A 227 -12.96 15.23 -11.41
N ILE A 228 -13.96 14.68 -10.72
CA ILE A 228 -15.34 15.23 -10.70
C ILE A 228 -15.38 16.54 -9.92
N CYS A 229 -14.70 16.61 -8.79
CA CYS A 229 -14.67 17.79 -7.92
C CYS A 229 -13.82 18.92 -8.49
N TYR A 230 -12.99 18.66 -9.51
CA TYR A 230 -12.14 19.70 -10.08
C TYR A 230 -12.97 20.70 -10.90
N PRO A 231 -12.88 22.02 -10.63
CA PRO A 231 -13.81 23.02 -11.14
C PRO A 231 -13.81 23.17 -12.68
N LYS A 232 -12.80 22.67 -13.38
CA LYS A 232 -12.72 22.68 -14.85
C LYS A 232 -13.29 21.40 -15.49
N ALA A 233 -13.61 20.38 -14.71
CA ALA A 233 -14.22 19.16 -15.22
C ALA A 233 -15.71 19.41 -15.49
N LYS A 234 -16.08 19.57 -16.75
CA LYS A 234 -17.50 19.60 -17.15
C LYS A 234 -18.06 18.18 -17.10
N PHE A 235 -18.23 17.65 -15.90
CA PHE A 235 -18.99 16.41 -15.70
C PHE A 235 -20.48 16.73 -15.66
N SER A 236 -21.26 16.01 -16.45
CA SER A 236 -22.72 16.04 -16.31
C SER A 236 -23.09 15.32 -15.01
N LYS A 237 -24.01 15.88 -14.23
CA LYS A 237 -24.61 15.20 -13.05
C LYS A 237 -25.14 13.80 -13.42
N THR A 238 -25.66 13.66 -14.63
CA THR A 238 -26.15 12.40 -15.18
C THR A 238 -25.05 11.35 -15.32
N THR A 239 -23.84 11.74 -15.72
CA THR A 239 -22.68 10.83 -15.83
C THR A 239 -22.24 10.33 -14.46
N LEU A 240 -22.27 11.20 -13.45
CA LEU A 240 -21.94 10.79 -12.07
C LEU A 240 -22.95 9.79 -11.53
N ILE A 241 -24.25 10.07 -11.70
CA ILE A 241 -25.32 9.16 -11.27
C ILE A 241 -25.20 7.81 -11.97
N PHE A 242 -24.93 7.82 -13.28
CA PHE A 242 -24.72 6.60 -14.04
C PHE A 242 -23.51 5.79 -13.55
N LEU A 243 -22.36 6.44 -13.31
CA LEU A 243 -21.18 5.77 -12.79
C LEU A 243 -21.41 5.19 -11.39
N CYS A 244 -22.11 5.92 -10.52
CA CYS A 244 -22.49 5.41 -9.20
C CYS A 244 -23.44 4.21 -9.32
N ALA A 245 -24.44 4.29 -10.20
CA ALA A 245 -25.39 3.18 -10.43
C ALA A 245 -24.68 1.94 -10.98
N VAL A 246 -23.77 2.11 -11.95
CA VAL A 246 -22.93 1.01 -12.48
C VAL A 246 -22.04 0.43 -11.38
N GLY A 247 -21.41 1.27 -10.55
CA GLY A 247 -20.60 0.84 -9.41
C GLY A 247 -21.41 -0.02 -8.43
N VAL A 248 -22.61 0.42 -8.06
CA VAL A 248 -23.51 -0.33 -7.19
C VAL A 248 -23.95 -1.66 -7.82
N LEU A 249 -24.30 -1.65 -9.11
CA LEU A 249 -24.67 -2.87 -9.84
C LEU A 249 -23.49 -3.87 -9.88
N VAL A 250 -22.28 -3.41 -10.10
CA VAL A 250 -21.07 -4.25 -10.08
C VAL A 250 -20.86 -4.87 -8.70
N VAL A 251 -21.04 -4.12 -7.62
CA VAL A 251 -20.93 -4.63 -6.26
C VAL A 251 -22.01 -5.68 -5.97
N ILE A 252 -23.27 -5.43 -6.37
CA ILE A 252 -24.36 -6.39 -6.20
C ILE A 252 -24.12 -7.64 -7.03
N ALA A 253 -23.68 -7.50 -8.28
CA ALA A 253 -23.32 -8.62 -9.14
C ALA A 253 -22.16 -9.43 -8.57
N ALA A 254 -21.10 -8.77 -8.11
CA ALA A 254 -19.97 -9.42 -7.45
C ALA A 254 -20.40 -10.18 -6.19
N ALA A 255 -21.32 -9.64 -5.39
CA ALA A 255 -21.84 -10.32 -4.22
C ALA A 255 -22.72 -11.54 -4.56
N LYS A 256 -23.55 -11.45 -5.62
CA LYS A 256 -24.43 -12.54 -6.03
C LYS A 256 -23.72 -13.65 -6.83
N PHE A 257 -22.78 -13.28 -7.68
CA PHE A 257 -22.05 -14.20 -8.55
C PHE A 257 -20.64 -14.47 -8.04
N ALA A 258 -20.39 -14.15 -6.76
CA ALA A 258 -19.09 -14.44 -6.14
C ALA A 258 -18.80 -15.94 -6.25
N PRO A 259 -17.61 -16.32 -6.72
CA PRO A 259 -17.19 -17.72 -6.70
C PRO A 259 -17.29 -18.30 -5.29
N GLY A 260 -17.53 -19.62 -5.17
CA GLY A 260 -17.71 -20.28 -3.88
C GLY A 260 -16.63 -19.92 -2.85
N TYR A 261 -15.35 -19.81 -3.26
CA TYR A 261 -14.26 -19.42 -2.38
C TYR A 261 -14.39 -17.99 -1.78
N VAL A 262 -15.11 -17.09 -2.43
CA VAL A 262 -15.39 -15.74 -1.91
C VAL A 262 -16.57 -15.81 -0.93
N GLN A 263 -17.59 -16.61 -1.26
CA GLN A 263 -18.73 -16.85 -0.36
C GLN A 263 -18.26 -17.53 0.92
N ASP A 264 -17.38 -18.53 0.81
CA ASP A 264 -16.77 -19.22 1.95
C ASP A 264 -16.01 -18.25 2.87
N ARG A 265 -15.26 -17.29 2.29
CA ARG A 265 -14.56 -16.25 3.06
C ARG A 265 -15.49 -15.22 3.72
N LEU A 266 -16.61 -14.89 3.08
CA LEU A 266 -17.59 -13.95 3.63
C LEU A 266 -18.52 -14.61 4.67
N SER A 267 -18.71 -15.92 4.60
CA SER A 267 -19.53 -16.70 5.53
C SER A 267 -18.78 -17.25 6.74
N VAL A 268 -17.45 -17.07 6.78
CA VAL A 268 -16.63 -17.54 7.92
C VAL A 268 -17.02 -16.78 9.16
N ASP A 269 -17.47 -17.53 10.17
CA ASP A 269 -17.63 -17.01 11.52
C ASP A 269 -16.25 -16.87 12.17
N ILE A 270 -15.75 -15.63 12.16
CA ILE A 270 -14.41 -15.28 12.67
C ILE A 270 -14.19 -15.77 14.11
N TRP A 271 -15.27 -15.89 14.88
CA TRP A 271 -15.22 -16.27 16.30
C TRP A 271 -15.22 -17.79 16.51
N ASN A 272 -15.71 -18.56 15.53
CA ASN A 272 -15.85 -20.01 15.63
C ASN A 272 -15.01 -20.79 14.62
N ASP A 273 -14.08 -20.15 13.91
CA ASP A 273 -13.19 -20.83 12.97
C ASP A 273 -12.15 -21.70 13.72
N MET A 274 -12.54 -22.92 14.03
CA MET A 274 -11.68 -23.91 14.73
C MET A 274 -10.44 -24.34 13.92
N TYR A 275 -10.41 -24.12 12.63
CA TYR A 275 -9.37 -24.61 11.73
C TYR A 275 -8.31 -23.55 11.38
N GLY A 276 -8.37 -22.38 11.98
CA GLY A 276 -7.27 -21.40 11.93
C GLY A 276 -6.88 -20.93 10.53
N ASN A 277 -7.85 -20.67 9.65
CA ASN A 277 -7.61 -20.15 8.29
C ASN A 277 -6.98 -18.74 8.27
N GLY A 278 -6.31 -18.36 9.35
CA GLY A 278 -5.63 -17.09 9.51
C GLY A 278 -6.49 -15.97 10.10
N TYR A 279 -7.79 -16.17 10.26
CA TYR A 279 -8.71 -15.15 10.80
C TYR A 279 -8.62 -14.98 12.32
N GLN A 280 -8.19 -16.00 13.05
CA GLN A 280 -7.97 -15.94 14.51
C GLN A 280 -6.59 -15.40 14.90
N GLN A 281 -5.74 -15.05 13.93
CA GLN A 281 -4.39 -14.54 14.17
C GLN A 281 -4.32 -13.00 14.16
N CYS A 282 -5.45 -12.31 14.08
CA CYS A 282 -5.53 -10.85 14.14
C CYS A 282 -5.79 -10.36 15.57
#